data_a1c0777f2b5daa1deb3594bd34fffcaa
#
_entry.id   a1c0777f2b5daa1deb3594bd34fffcaa
#
_cell.length_a   1.000
_cell.length_b   1.000
_cell.length_c   1.000
_cell.angle_alpha   90.00
_cell.angle_beta   90.00
_cell.angle_gamma   90.00
#
_symmetry.space_group_name_H-M   'P 1'
#
loop_
_entity.id
_entity.type
_entity.pdbx_description
1 polymer ?
#
loop_
_entity_poly.entity_id
_entity_poly.type
_entity_poly.pdbx_seq_one_letter_code
_entity_poly.pdbx_strand_id
1 'polypeptide(L)'
;MLYTRSNAKTYARENMTGVWGAIPYPFTSDFELDEAGLRSNVRYYVENNLLDGIFCGHFMSEFWSLDLDERRSAAEAVVEEAAGRVPVVVQTGHHSARESVSLTHHAEQIGATYAALGNPYFMVSPTEGIYDYFKWISDRTDIGILISNTGYTGINLTPDMLNRLADLENIVAVKNPQPLEHTLETVRVAGDRLIVADPDERKWLKLITEHNFRLYTSSPAPYIIQYPGHTPIKDYTALAFNGDIEGAKAIADTLDAQRDLMDKWLHHPWGASKLMPIANLKVWTEALGMAAGPVRAPLTQMDDAARDELHGDLRNIGLPLTLQRA
;
A
#
# COMPACT_ATOMS: atom_id res chain seq x y z
N MET A 1 12.58 17.79 -1.21
CA MET A 1 12.47 16.77 -0.11
C MET A 1 12.33 17.45 1.24
N LEU A 2 11.64 16.85 2.19
CA LEU A 2 11.38 17.37 3.54
C LEU A 2 12.51 17.08 4.55
N TYR A 3 13.48 16.27 4.17
CA TYR A 3 14.61 15.81 4.98
C TYR A 3 15.85 15.54 4.10
N THR A 4 17.01 15.37 4.70
CA THR A 4 18.23 14.92 4.04
C THR A 4 18.35 13.40 4.13
N ARG A 5 19.16 12.77 3.29
CA ARG A 5 19.44 11.33 3.34
C ARG A 5 19.82 10.88 4.76
N SER A 6 20.74 11.58 5.41
CA SER A 6 21.21 11.25 6.76
C SER A 6 20.13 11.36 7.84
N ASN A 7 19.06 12.13 7.60
CA ASN A 7 17.94 12.29 8.51
C ASN A 7 16.71 11.44 8.12
N ALA A 8 16.79 10.66 7.04
CA ALA A 8 15.64 9.91 6.51
C ALA A 8 15.00 8.99 7.56
N LYS A 9 15.80 8.27 8.34
CA LYS A 9 15.30 7.38 9.40
C LYS A 9 14.64 8.13 10.55
N THR A 10 15.25 9.21 10.99
CA THR A 10 14.67 10.05 12.06
C THR A 10 13.35 10.65 11.60
N TYR A 11 13.33 11.24 10.41
CA TYR A 11 12.11 11.79 9.83
C TYR A 11 11.01 10.73 9.68
N ALA A 12 11.36 9.53 9.20
CA ALA A 12 10.40 8.44 9.07
C ALA A 12 9.82 8.01 10.43
N ARG A 13 10.63 7.90 11.48
CA ARG A 13 10.15 7.55 12.81
C ARG A 13 9.15 8.56 13.38
N GLU A 14 9.29 9.82 13.04
CA GLU A 14 8.42 10.89 13.51
C GLU A 14 7.15 11.00 12.68
N ASN A 15 7.20 10.68 11.37
CA ASN A 15 6.14 11.01 10.41
C ASN A 15 5.47 9.79 9.75
N MET A 16 6.09 8.59 9.78
CA MET A 16 5.53 7.39 9.17
C MET A 16 4.69 6.62 10.19
N THR A 17 3.46 7.06 10.39
CA THR A 17 2.53 6.51 11.39
C THR A 17 1.10 6.52 10.86
N GLY A 18 0.20 5.77 11.51
CA GLY A 18 -1.23 5.75 11.18
C GLY A 18 -1.59 4.74 10.11
N VAL A 19 -2.66 5.03 9.37
CA VAL A 19 -3.33 4.13 8.44
C VAL A 19 -3.04 4.55 7.00
N TRP A 20 -2.15 3.82 6.32
CA TRP A 20 -1.75 4.10 4.94
C TRP A 20 -2.34 3.08 3.98
N GLY A 21 -2.77 3.51 2.80
CA GLY A 21 -3.40 2.67 1.78
C GLY A 21 -2.62 2.62 0.47
N ALA A 22 -2.49 1.40 -0.10
CA ALA A 22 -2.00 1.20 -1.46
C ALA A 22 -3.16 1.34 -2.43
N ILE A 23 -3.18 2.42 -3.23
CA ILE A 23 -4.32 2.82 -4.06
C ILE A 23 -4.33 2.13 -5.43
N PRO A 24 -5.52 1.79 -5.99
CA PRO A 24 -5.65 1.34 -7.36
C PRO A 24 -5.54 2.52 -8.33
N TYR A 25 -5.12 2.23 -9.56
CA TYR A 25 -5.15 3.20 -10.65
C TYR A 25 -6.36 2.96 -11.55
N PRO A 26 -7.14 3.99 -11.85
CA PRO A 26 -8.24 3.89 -12.79
C PRO A 26 -7.72 3.91 -14.24
N PHE A 27 -8.42 3.18 -15.11
CA PHE A 27 -8.19 3.20 -16.56
C PHE A 27 -9.47 3.59 -17.29
N THR A 28 -9.31 4.24 -18.45
CA THR A 28 -10.42 4.54 -19.35
C THR A 28 -10.93 3.25 -20.03
N SER A 29 -12.08 3.31 -20.72
CA SER A 29 -12.59 2.20 -21.53
C SER A 29 -11.61 1.72 -22.62
N ASP A 30 -10.70 2.59 -23.04
CA ASP A 30 -9.66 2.29 -24.03
C ASP A 30 -8.35 1.79 -23.38
N PHE A 31 -8.40 1.48 -22.08
CA PHE A 31 -7.27 1.00 -21.28
C PHE A 31 -6.14 2.03 -21.08
N GLU A 32 -6.37 3.31 -21.33
CA GLU A 32 -5.42 4.35 -21.01
C GLU A 32 -5.50 4.73 -19.52
N LEU A 33 -4.41 5.26 -18.95
CA LEU A 33 -4.42 5.77 -17.58
C LEU A 33 -5.42 6.92 -17.46
N ASP A 34 -6.43 6.78 -16.60
CA ASP A 34 -7.37 7.87 -16.29
C ASP A 34 -6.78 8.78 -15.22
N GLU A 35 -5.93 9.71 -15.65
CA GLU A 35 -5.28 10.66 -14.74
C GLU A 35 -6.31 11.54 -14.00
N ALA A 36 -7.39 11.96 -14.67
CA ALA A 36 -8.43 12.78 -14.04
C ALA A 36 -9.16 12.00 -12.94
N GLY A 37 -9.50 10.74 -13.20
CA GLY A 37 -10.05 9.81 -12.22
C GLY A 37 -9.09 9.54 -11.08
N LEU A 38 -7.80 9.35 -11.36
CA LEU A 38 -6.77 9.15 -10.33
C LEU A 38 -6.68 10.36 -9.39
N ARG A 39 -6.61 11.59 -9.93
CA ARG A 39 -6.62 12.82 -9.14
C ARG A 39 -7.89 12.95 -8.31
N SER A 40 -9.05 12.62 -8.87
CA SER A 40 -10.32 12.60 -8.15
C SER A 40 -10.31 11.62 -6.97
N ASN A 41 -9.75 10.41 -7.16
CA ASN A 41 -9.60 9.42 -6.10
C ASN A 41 -8.66 9.91 -4.99
N VAL A 42 -7.54 10.55 -5.33
CA VAL A 42 -6.61 11.11 -4.34
C VAL A 42 -7.33 12.19 -3.50
N ARG A 43 -8.07 13.11 -4.14
CA ARG A 43 -8.91 14.09 -3.41
C ARG A 43 -9.89 13.39 -2.48
N TYR A 44 -10.59 12.37 -2.98
CA TYR A 44 -11.54 11.61 -2.18
C TYR A 44 -10.90 11.04 -0.91
N TYR A 45 -9.71 10.44 -1.01
CA TYR A 45 -9.02 9.89 0.17
C TYR A 45 -8.59 10.98 1.15
N VAL A 46 -8.03 12.08 0.64
CA VAL A 46 -7.43 13.14 1.47
C VAL A 46 -8.49 14.02 2.11
N GLU A 47 -9.49 14.49 1.34
CA GLU A 47 -10.52 15.42 1.83
C GLU A 47 -11.49 14.75 2.81
N ASN A 48 -11.69 13.45 2.67
CA ASN A 48 -12.53 12.67 3.59
C ASN A 48 -11.72 11.99 4.72
N ASN A 49 -10.43 12.33 4.85
CA ASN A 49 -9.57 11.81 5.90
C ASN A 49 -9.53 10.27 5.98
N LEU A 50 -9.57 9.58 4.83
CA LEU A 50 -9.63 8.12 4.79
C LEU A 50 -8.25 7.48 5.00
N LEU A 51 -7.17 8.18 4.67
CA LEU A 51 -5.80 7.70 4.76
C LEU A 51 -4.89 8.72 5.44
N ASP A 52 -3.94 8.25 6.25
CA ASP A 52 -2.85 9.06 6.81
C ASP A 52 -1.62 9.10 5.89
N GLY A 53 -1.60 8.27 4.84
CA GLY A 53 -0.57 8.24 3.81
C GLY A 53 -1.00 7.41 2.61
N ILE A 54 -0.46 7.74 1.45
CA ILE A 54 -0.78 7.08 0.18
C ILE A 54 0.44 6.31 -0.32
N PHE A 55 0.22 5.05 -0.69
CA PHE A 55 1.19 4.23 -1.39
C PHE A 55 0.70 4.01 -2.84
N CYS A 56 1.36 4.63 -3.81
CA CYS A 56 0.97 4.58 -5.22
C CYS A 56 1.95 3.78 -6.07
N GLY A 57 1.48 3.30 -7.24
CA GLY A 57 2.28 2.53 -8.17
C GLY A 57 2.67 1.14 -7.69
N HIS A 58 1.96 0.57 -6.71
CA HIS A 58 2.20 -0.77 -6.17
C HIS A 58 1.30 -1.83 -6.84
N PHE A 59 1.17 -3.02 -6.24
CA PHE A 59 0.35 -4.11 -6.79
C PHE A 59 -1.10 -3.70 -7.05
N MET A 60 -1.71 -2.93 -6.16
CA MET A 60 -3.09 -2.44 -6.36
C MET A 60 -3.22 -1.52 -7.57
N SER A 61 -2.13 -0.86 -7.97
CA SER A 61 -2.07 0.06 -9.10
C SER A 61 -1.70 -0.63 -10.43
N GLU A 62 -1.60 -1.95 -10.48
CA GLU A 62 -1.21 -2.72 -11.68
C GLU A 62 0.14 -2.26 -12.27
N PHE A 63 1.13 -1.91 -11.44
CA PHE A 63 2.38 -1.28 -11.89
C PHE A 63 3.12 -2.06 -12.99
N TRP A 64 2.93 -3.37 -13.07
CA TRP A 64 3.53 -4.23 -14.10
C TRP A 64 2.87 -4.08 -15.47
N SER A 65 1.68 -3.48 -15.55
CA SER A 65 0.95 -3.21 -16.80
C SER A 65 1.19 -1.79 -17.31
N LEU A 66 1.96 -0.99 -16.59
CA LEU A 66 2.28 0.39 -16.92
C LEU A 66 3.66 0.47 -17.56
N ASP A 67 3.83 1.29 -18.58
CA ASP A 67 5.14 1.68 -19.04
C ASP A 67 5.81 2.68 -18.08
N LEU A 68 7.07 3.03 -18.35
CA LEU A 68 7.82 3.90 -17.43
C LEU A 68 7.30 5.34 -17.41
N ASP A 69 6.74 5.82 -18.52
CA ASP A 69 6.22 7.18 -18.63
C ASP A 69 4.86 7.27 -17.93
N GLU A 70 4.00 6.27 -18.08
CA GLU A 70 2.75 6.14 -17.29
C GLU A 70 3.04 6.06 -15.79
N ARG A 71 4.07 5.32 -15.38
CA ARG A 71 4.47 5.24 -13.96
C ARG A 71 4.90 6.61 -13.42
N ARG A 72 5.61 7.41 -14.23
CA ARG A 72 6.00 8.78 -13.85
C ARG A 72 4.79 9.71 -13.78
N SER A 73 3.97 9.74 -14.84
CA SER A 73 2.78 10.61 -14.87
C SER A 73 1.82 10.31 -13.75
N ALA A 74 1.56 9.02 -13.45
CA ALA A 74 0.71 8.64 -12.34
C ALA A 74 1.29 9.07 -10.98
N ALA A 75 2.60 8.93 -10.77
CA ALA A 75 3.25 9.39 -9.54
C ALA A 75 3.17 10.91 -9.39
N GLU A 76 3.39 11.68 -10.48
CA GLU A 76 3.21 13.14 -10.51
C GLU A 76 1.79 13.52 -10.12
N ALA A 77 0.79 12.90 -10.76
CA ALA A 77 -0.62 13.18 -10.47
C ALA A 77 -0.97 12.94 -8.99
N VAL A 78 -0.48 11.84 -8.39
CA VAL A 78 -0.75 11.53 -6.98
C VAL A 78 -0.05 12.52 -6.05
N VAL A 79 1.24 12.83 -6.28
CA VAL A 79 2.02 13.73 -5.42
C VAL A 79 1.48 15.16 -5.48
N GLU A 80 1.21 15.66 -6.69
CA GLU A 80 0.62 17.00 -6.89
C GLU A 80 -0.74 17.12 -6.22
N GLU A 81 -1.60 16.10 -6.38
CA GLU A 81 -2.96 16.14 -5.83
C GLU A 81 -2.97 15.97 -4.31
N ALA A 82 -2.08 15.14 -3.75
CA ALA A 82 -1.89 15.05 -2.31
C ALA A 82 -1.42 16.39 -1.71
N ALA A 83 -0.66 17.17 -2.48
CA ALA A 83 -0.22 18.55 -2.14
C ALA A 83 0.40 18.65 -0.73
N GLY A 84 1.12 17.64 -0.28
CA GLY A 84 1.74 17.59 1.05
C GLY A 84 0.78 17.43 2.22
N ARG A 85 -0.54 17.25 1.97
CA ARG A 85 -1.54 17.03 3.03
C ARG A 85 -1.39 15.66 3.70
N VAL A 86 -0.91 14.68 2.96
CA VAL A 86 -0.53 13.36 3.46
C VAL A 86 0.80 12.92 2.81
N PRO A 87 1.63 12.11 3.49
CA PRO A 87 2.81 11.52 2.89
C PRO A 87 2.45 10.62 1.69
N VAL A 88 3.30 10.65 0.66
CA VAL A 88 3.17 9.78 -0.52
C VAL A 88 4.40 8.90 -0.65
N VAL A 89 4.17 7.57 -0.74
CA VAL A 89 5.18 6.57 -1.11
C VAL A 89 4.98 6.21 -2.57
N VAL A 90 6.01 6.37 -3.38
CA VAL A 90 5.99 5.99 -4.80
C VAL A 90 6.76 4.69 -5.00
N GLN A 91 6.13 3.69 -5.61
CA GLN A 91 6.81 2.45 -6.02
C GLN A 91 7.76 2.72 -7.17
N THR A 92 9.05 2.53 -6.93
CA THR A 92 10.12 2.78 -7.90
C THR A 92 10.90 1.52 -8.27
N GLY A 93 10.52 0.37 -7.68
CA GLY A 93 11.16 -0.91 -7.97
C GLY A 93 10.97 -1.34 -9.43
N HIS A 94 12.05 -1.87 -10.01
CA HIS A 94 12.12 -2.43 -11.35
C HIS A 94 13.14 -3.57 -11.34
N HIS A 95 13.06 -4.54 -12.28
CA HIS A 95 14.07 -5.59 -12.39
C HIS A 95 15.45 -5.07 -12.83
N SER A 96 15.49 -3.92 -13.50
CA SER A 96 16.73 -3.18 -13.79
C SER A 96 17.02 -2.20 -12.66
N ALA A 97 18.14 -2.33 -11.98
CA ALA A 97 18.56 -1.40 -10.95
C ALA A 97 18.73 0.04 -11.47
N ARG A 98 19.12 0.21 -12.76
CA ARG A 98 19.24 1.53 -13.39
C ARG A 98 17.87 2.22 -13.49
N GLU A 99 16.84 1.48 -13.91
CA GLU A 99 15.49 2.02 -13.98
C GLU A 99 14.92 2.31 -12.59
N SER A 100 15.24 1.47 -11.60
CA SER A 100 14.85 1.76 -10.21
C SER A 100 15.48 3.07 -9.71
N VAL A 101 16.76 3.32 -10.00
CA VAL A 101 17.41 4.61 -9.67
C VAL A 101 16.74 5.76 -10.42
N SER A 102 16.47 5.59 -11.72
CA SER A 102 15.81 6.64 -12.54
C SER A 102 14.42 6.99 -12.00
N LEU A 103 13.59 5.99 -11.67
CA LEU A 103 12.27 6.19 -11.07
C LEU A 103 12.36 6.79 -9.66
N THR A 104 13.39 6.41 -8.89
CA THR A 104 13.58 6.95 -7.54
C THR A 104 14.00 8.43 -7.59
N HIS A 105 14.89 8.81 -8.49
CA HIS A 105 15.22 10.21 -8.73
C HIS A 105 14.01 11.03 -9.21
N HIS A 106 13.18 10.44 -10.06
CA HIS A 106 11.94 11.09 -10.47
C HIS A 106 11.02 11.32 -9.25
N ALA A 107 10.86 10.32 -8.37
CA ALA A 107 10.08 10.47 -7.14
C ALA A 107 10.64 11.58 -6.23
N GLU A 108 11.97 11.71 -6.12
CA GLU A 108 12.63 12.82 -5.42
C GLU A 108 12.27 14.19 -6.03
N GLN A 109 12.37 14.30 -7.36
CA GLN A 109 12.15 15.54 -8.09
C GLN A 109 10.72 16.05 -7.99
N ILE A 110 9.73 15.14 -8.03
CA ILE A 110 8.31 15.49 -7.89
C ILE A 110 7.88 15.75 -6.46
N GLY A 111 8.76 15.53 -5.48
CA GLY A 111 8.48 15.79 -4.07
C GLY A 111 7.74 14.67 -3.33
N ALA A 112 7.83 13.42 -3.80
CA ALA A 112 7.36 12.27 -3.03
C ALA A 112 8.04 12.23 -1.65
N THR A 113 7.30 11.74 -0.64
CA THR A 113 7.85 11.66 0.71
C THR A 113 8.80 10.49 0.85
N TYR A 114 8.46 9.35 0.26
CA TYR A 114 9.28 8.13 0.28
C TYR A 114 9.20 7.40 -1.06
N ALA A 115 10.20 6.57 -1.34
CA ALA A 115 10.15 5.58 -2.40
C ALA A 115 9.88 4.19 -1.83
N ALA A 116 9.36 3.27 -2.63
CA ALA A 116 9.26 1.87 -2.27
C ALA A 116 9.94 0.98 -3.29
N LEU A 117 10.61 -0.06 -2.79
CA LEU A 117 11.29 -1.07 -3.59
C LEU A 117 10.89 -2.48 -3.15
N GLY A 118 10.58 -3.34 -4.10
CA GLY A 118 10.59 -4.78 -3.89
C GLY A 118 11.91 -5.39 -4.37
N ASN A 119 12.14 -6.67 -4.07
CA ASN A 119 13.24 -7.42 -4.68
C ASN A 119 13.11 -7.42 -6.20
N PRO A 120 14.21 -7.60 -6.95
CA PRO A 120 14.11 -7.89 -8.39
C PRO A 120 13.19 -9.11 -8.62
N TYR A 121 12.22 -8.98 -9.52
CA TYR A 121 11.09 -9.93 -9.62
C TYR A 121 11.07 -10.79 -10.88
N PHE A 122 12.03 -10.64 -11.80
CA PHE A 122 12.05 -11.44 -13.02
C PHE A 122 12.84 -12.75 -12.86
N MET A 123 13.94 -12.71 -12.13
CA MET A 123 14.74 -13.87 -11.78
C MET A 123 15.06 -13.87 -10.30
N VAL A 124 15.06 -15.05 -9.68
CA VAL A 124 15.47 -15.18 -8.29
C VAL A 124 16.97 -14.92 -8.19
N SER A 125 17.33 -13.82 -7.57
CA SER A 125 18.72 -13.46 -7.35
C SER A 125 19.28 -14.19 -6.13
N PRO A 126 20.60 -14.52 -6.10
CA PRO A 126 21.25 -14.93 -4.86
C PRO A 126 21.10 -13.87 -3.78
N THR A 127 21.13 -14.29 -2.52
CA THR A 127 20.93 -13.42 -1.35
C THR A 127 21.83 -12.18 -1.37
N GLU A 128 23.12 -12.34 -1.71
CA GLU A 128 24.04 -11.19 -1.80
C GLU A 128 23.69 -10.26 -2.96
N GLY A 129 23.24 -10.79 -4.09
CA GLY A 129 22.78 -9.96 -5.22
C GLY A 129 21.54 -9.12 -4.87
N ILE A 130 20.68 -9.61 -3.98
CA ILE A 130 19.55 -8.81 -3.47
C ILE A 130 20.05 -7.67 -2.59
N TYR A 131 20.98 -7.94 -1.67
CA TYR A 131 21.61 -6.89 -0.87
C TYR A 131 22.30 -5.84 -1.74
N ASP A 132 23.07 -6.26 -2.73
CA ASP A 132 23.76 -5.37 -3.66
C ASP A 132 22.79 -4.52 -4.49
N TYR A 133 21.63 -5.08 -4.89
CA TYR A 133 20.58 -4.33 -5.58
C TYR A 133 20.05 -3.17 -4.72
N PHE A 134 19.65 -3.43 -3.49
CA PHE A 134 19.18 -2.38 -2.57
C PHE A 134 20.28 -1.38 -2.24
N LYS A 135 21.49 -1.86 -2.00
CA LYS A 135 22.66 -1.00 -1.76
C LYS A 135 22.97 -0.10 -2.95
N TRP A 136 22.94 -0.65 -4.18
CA TRP A 136 23.17 0.10 -5.40
C TRP A 136 22.19 1.29 -5.55
N ILE A 137 20.93 1.09 -5.24
CA ILE A 137 19.91 2.14 -5.32
C ILE A 137 20.07 3.12 -4.15
N SER A 138 20.22 2.61 -2.94
CA SER A 138 20.44 3.42 -1.74
C SER A 138 21.64 4.35 -1.88
N ASP A 139 22.77 3.87 -2.41
CA ASP A 139 23.98 4.68 -2.59
C ASP A 139 23.82 5.82 -3.60
N ARG A 140 22.76 5.81 -4.42
CA ARG A 140 22.53 6.75 -5.53
C ARG A 140 21.30 7.63 -5.36
N THR A 141 20.60 7.49 -4.27
CA THR A 141 19.36 8.23 -4.01
C THR A 141 19.33 8.75 -2.58
N ASP A 142 18.63 9.84 -2.34
CA ASP A 142 18.58 10.50 -1.03
C ASP A 142 17.24 10.26 -0.30
N ILE A 143 16.20 9.90 -1.04
CA ILE A 143 14.86 9.65 -0.49
C ILE A 143 14.83 8.42 0.42
N GLY A 144 14.05 8.46 1.48
CA GLY A 144 13.80 7.32 2.36
C GLY A 144 13.10 6.18 1.59
N ILE A 145 13.62 4.96 1.72
CA ILE A 145 13.16 3.79 0.98
C ILE A 145 12.41 2.84 1.92
N LEU A 146 11.18 2.50 1.55
CA LEU A 146 10.38 1.44 2.12
C LEU A 146 10.58 0.14 1.33
N ILE A 147 11.00 -0.93 1.99
CA ILE A 147 11.11 -2.26 1.38
C ILE A 147 9.72 -2.92 1.32
N SER A 148 9.32 -3.43 0.15
CA SER A 148 8.17 -4.32 0.00
C SER A 148 8.62 -5.77 0.06
N ASN A 149 8.56 -6.40 1.23
CA ASN A 149 8.98 -7.80 1.42
C ASN A 149 7.83 -8.75 1.09
N THR A 150 7.53 -8.93 -0.19
CA THR A 150 6.42 -9.76 -0.64
C THR A 150 6.89 -10.98 -1.43
N GLY A 151 6.20 -12.11 -1.26
CA GLY A 151 6.51 -13.35 -1.98
C GLY A 151 6.30 -13.31 -3.50
N TYR A 152 5.69 -12.25 -4.04
CA TYR A 152 5.51 -12.06 -5.49
C TYR A 152 6.81 -11.93 -6.26
N THR A 153 7.87 -11.53 -5.60
CA THR A 153 9.21 -11.44 -6.19
C THR A 153 9.94 -12.79 -6.23
N GLY A 154 9.27 -13.88 -5.82
CA GLY A 154 9.83 -15.22 -5.77
C GLY A 154 10.63 -15.52 -4.51
N ILE A 155 10.93 -14.53 -3.69
CA ILE A 155 11.72 -14.66 -2.47
C ILE A 155 11.17 -13.71 -1.39
N ASN A 156 11.08 -14.20 -0.15
CA ASN A 156 10.88 -13.38 1.03
C ASN A 156 12.22 -13.09 1.70
N LEU A 157 12.47 -11.83 2.04
CA LEU A 157 13.67 -11.45 2.80
C LEU A 157 13.54 -11.98 4.23
N THR A 158 14.61 -12.61 4.69
CA THR A 158 14.69 -13.08 6.09
C THR A 158 14.89 -11.89 7.05
N PRO A 159 14.60 -12.05 8.35
CA PRO A 159 14.92 -11.04 9.36
C PRO A 159 16.40 -10.62 9.34
N ASP A 160 17.33 -11.57 9.13
CA ASP A 160 18.77 -11.28 9.02
C ASP A 160 19.10 -10.39 7.81
N MET A 161 18.47 -10.64 6.66
CA MET A 161 18.66 -9.79 5.49
C MET A 161 18.08 -8.39 5.73
N LEU A 162 16.89 -8.30 6.32
CA LEU A 162 16.26 -7.02 6.69
C LEU A 162 17.13 -6.26 7.71
N ASN A 163 17.76 -6.96 8.65
CA ASN A 163 18.71 -6.40 9.59
C ASN A 163 19.94 -5.77 8.87
N ARG A 164 20.51 -6.47 7.90
CA ARG A 164 21.62 -5.95 7.08
C ARG A 164 21.19 -4.74 6.23
N LEU A 165 20.01 -4.81 5.61
CA LEU A 165 19.47 -3.70 4.82
C LEU A 165 19.15 -2.47 5.69
N ALA A 166 18.78 -2.69 6.94
CA ALA A 166 18.56 -1.62 7.91
C ALA A 166 19.83 -0.81 8.24
N ASP A 167 21.02 -1.29 7.92
CA ASP A 167 22.29 -0.54 8.05
C ASP A 167 22.47 0.50 6.92
N LEU A 168 21.77 0.35 5.80
CA LEU A 168 21.81 1.35 4.73
C LEU A 168 21.08 2.63 5.19
N GLU A 169 21.72 3.78 4.91
CA GLU A 169 21.37 5.06 5.53
C GLU A 169 19.92 5.51 5.31
N ASN A 170 19.41 5.32 4.09
CA ASN A 170 18.05 5.74 3.71
C ASN A 170 17.04 4.59 3.56
N ILE A 171 17.35 3.38 4.01
CA ILE A 171 16.35 2.32 4.19
C ILE A 171 15.63 2.58 5.51
N VAL A 172 14.34 2.97 5.44
CA VAL A 172 13.61 3.50 6.59
C VAL A 172 12.52 2.59 7.11
N ALA A 173 11.92 1.76 6.24
CA ALA A 173 10.79 0.92 6.61
C ALA A 173 10.73 -0.37 5.81
N VAL A 174 9.97 -1.34 6.30
CA VAL A 174 9.56 -2.53 5.56
C VAL A 174 8.06 -2.80 5.72
N LYS A 175 7.37 -2.97 4.59
CA LYS A 175 6.04 -3.59 4.52
C LYS A 175 6.25 -5.11 4.47
N ASN A 176 5.81 -5.82 5.52
CA ASN A 176 6.19 -7.20 5.79
C ASN A 176 4.97 -8.14 5.92
N PRO A 177 4.29 -8.51 4.82
CA PRO A 177 3.16 -9.44 4.82
C PRO A 177 3.63 -10.89 5.06
N GLN A 178 4.24 -11.11 6.20
CA GLN A 178 4.79 -12.39 6.61
C GLN A 178 4.07 -12.93 7.86
N PRO A 179 4.29 -14.19 8.26
CA PRO A 179 3.81 -14.69 9.54
C PRO A 179 4.23 -13.79 10.70
N LEU A 180 3.39 -13.71 11.73
CA LEU A 180 3.64 -12.83 12.89
C LEU A 180 5.01 -13.07 13.52
N GLU A 181 5.44 -14.33 13.64
CA GLU A 181 6.76 -14.69 14.18
C GLU A 181 7.90 -14.03 13.37
N HIS A 182 7.85 -14.09 12.03
CA HIS A 182 8.84 -13.44 11.16
C HIS A 182 8.82 -11.92 11.35
N THR A 183 7.63 -11.33 11.49
CA THR A 183 7.45 -9.90 11.68
C THR A 183 8.04 -9.44 13.02
N LEU A 184 7.76 -10.19 14.11
CA LEU A 184 8.30 -9.88 15.44
C LEU A 184 9.82 -10.11 15.52
N GLU A 185 10.33 -11.15 14.86
CA GLU A 185 11.79 -11.35 14.78
C GLU A 185 12.45 -10.22 14.01
N THR A 186 11.84 -9.72 12.93
CA THR A 186 12.35 -8.53 12.23
C THR A 186 12.38 -7.29 13.14
N VAL A 187 11.33 -7.08 13.94
CA VAL A 187 11.33 -6.01 14.95
C VAL A 187 12.45 -6.19 15.96
N ARG A 188 12.67 -7.42 16.43
CA ARG A 188 13.72 -7.71 17.43
C ARG A 188 15.12 -7.39 16.91
N VAL A 189 15.43 -7.70 15.64
CA VAL A 189 16.81 -7.56 15.09
C VAL A 189 17.06 -6.22 14.40
N ALA A 190 16.03 -5.54 13.92
CA ALA A 190 16.16 -4.32 13.11
C ALA A 190 15.25 -3.16 13.53
N GLY A 191 14.34 -3.35 14.47
CA GLY A 191 13.32 -2.35 14.85
C GLY A 191 13.88 -1.05 15.43
N ASP A 192 15.12 -1.05 15.88
CA ASP A 192 15.85 0.16 16.29
C ASP A 192 16.28 1.05 15.10
N ARG A 193 16.33 0.51 13.89
CA ARG A 193 16.78 1.20 12.66
C ARG A 193 15.74 1.16 11.53
N LEU A 194 14.74 0.28 11.61
CA LEU A 194 13.77 0.02 10.55
C LEU A 194 12.34 0.02 11.12
N ILE A 195 11.44 0.79 10.51
CA ILE A 195 10.01 0.70 10.82
C ILE A 195 9.46 -0.57 10.17
N VAL A 196 8.86 -1.45 10.95
CA VAL A 196 8.23 -2.67 10.46
C VAL A 196 6.71 -2.48 10.43
N ALA A 197 6.08 -2.72 9.28
CA ALA A 197 4.65 -2.61 9.08
C ALA A 197 4.06 -3.92 8.53
N ASP A 198 2.91 -4.32 9.06
CA ASP A 198 2.13 -5.46 8.55
C ASP A 198 0.89 -4.91 7.81
N PRO A 199 0.53 -5.45 6.63
CA PRO A 199 -0.65 -4.98 5.87
C PRO A 199 -1.96 -5.67 6.26
N ASP A 200 -2.00 -6.56 7.22
CA ASP A 200 -3.17 -7.31 7.61
C ASP A 200 -4.00 -6.53 8.66
N GLU A 201 -5.18 -6.05 8.24
CA GLU A 201 -6.08 -5.28 9.10
C GLU A 201 -6.55 -6.09 10.31
N ARG A 202 -6.79 -7.40 10.16
CA ARG A 202 -7.21 -8.26 11.29
C ARG A 202 -6.17 -8.35 12.41
N LYS A 203 -4.90 -8.13 12.10
CA LYS A 203 -3.81 -8.10 13.09
C LYS A 203 -3.58 -6.72 13.69
N TRP A 204 -4.05 -5.64 13.02
CA TRP A 204 -3.60 -4.29 13.30
C TRP A 204 -3.82 -3.84 14.74
N LEU A 205 -5.02 -4.02 15.29
CA LEU A 205 -5.28 -3.67 16.69
C LEU A 205 -4.34 -4.42 17.66
N LYS A 206 -4.15 -5.71 17.45
CA LYS A 206 -3.23 -6.51 18.25
C LYS A 206 -1.78 -6.03 18.14
N LEU A 207 -1.34 -5.69 16.93
CA LEU A 207 0.00 -5.17 16.69
C LEU A 207 0.24 -3.84 17.42
N ILE A 208 -0.76 -2.95 17.49
CA ILE A 208 -0.68 -1.73 18.29
C ILE A 208 -0.56 -2.08 19.77
N THR A 209 -1.51 -2.86 20.30
CA THR A 209 -1.71 -3.02 21.75
C THR A 209 -0.68 -3.91 22.41
N GLU A 210 -0.20 -4.94 21.71
CA GLU A 210 0.74 -5.93 22.28
C GLU A 210 2.20 -5.69 21.82
N HIS A 211 2.40 -5.01 20.68
CA HIS A 211 3.73 -4.90 20.05
C HIS A 211 4.14 -3.48 19.70
N ASN A 212 3.38 -2.46 20.08
CA ASN A 212 3.67 -1.02 19.86
C ASN A 212 3.89 -0.63 18.39
N PHE A 213 3.23 -1.30 17.46
CA PHE A 213 3.28 -0.89 16.06
C PHE A 213 2.60 0.47 15.86
N ARG A 214 3.19 1.28 14.97
CA ARG A 214 2.72 2.64 14.71
C ARG A 214 2.26 2.86 13.28
N LEU A 215 2.59 1.95 12.37
CA LEU A 215 2.32 2.06 10.95
C LEU A 215 1.55 0.83 10.45
N TYR A 216 0.39 1.09 9.87
CA TYR A 216 -0.37 0.15 9.08
C TYR A 216 -0.25 0.53 7.60
N THR A 217 0.35 -0.32 6.77
CA THR A 217 0.48 -0.08 5.32
C THR A 217 -0.33 -1.11 4.57
N SER A 218 -1.63 -0.94 4.58
CA SER A 218 -2.54 -1.89 3.96
C SER A 218 -2.44 -1.92 2.44
N SER A 219 -3.01 -2.99 1.90
CA SER A 219 -3.47 -3.01 0.52
C SER A 219 -4.79 -2.22 0.40
N PRO A 220 -5.98 -2.82 0.27
CA PRO A 220 -7.20 -2.05 -0.01
C PRO A 220 -8.01 -1.66 1.24
N ALA A 221 -7.85 -2.32 2.40
CA ALA A 221 -8.78 -2.21 3.51
C ALA A 221 -9.20 -0.79 3.89
N PRO A 222 -8.31 0.21 4.05
CA PRO A 222 -8.74 1.51 4.52
C PRO A 222 -9.80 2.17 3.65
N TYR A 223 -9.67 2.11 2.34
CA TYR A 223 -10.57 2.84 1.43
C TYR A 223 -11.74 2.01 0.86
N ILE A 224 -11.84 0.72 1.20
CA ILE A 224 -13.01 -0.11 0.89
C ILE A 224 -13.89 -0.40 2.10
N ILE A 225 -13.37 -0.19 3.32
CA ILE A 225 -14.11 -0.25 4.59
C ILE A 225 -14.56 1.15 5.02
N GLN A 226 -13.68 2.14 4.83
CA GLN A 226 -13.91 3.53 5.21
C GLN A 226 -14.51 4.34 4.05
N TYR A 227 -15.37 5.29 4.39
CA TYR A 227 -16.00 6.20 3.44
C TYR A 227 -16.27 7.55 4.12
N PRO A 228 -16.69 8.60 3.41
CA PRO A 228 -16.90 9.91 3.99
C PRO A 228 -17.79 9.89 5.23
N GLY A 229 -17.26 10.38 6.34
CA GLY A 229 -17.96 10.41 7.63
C GLY A 229 -17.95 9.09 8.43
N HIS A 230 -17.27 8.06 7.95
CA HIS A 230 -17.15 6.78 8.64
C HIS A 230 -15.74 6.20 8.43
N THR A 231 -14.87 6.35 9.44
CA THR A 231 -13.45 6.01 9.38
C THR A 231 -13.02 5.02 10.48
N PRO A 232 -13.70 3.85 10.61
CA PRO A 232 -13.55 2.99 11.77
C PRO A 232 -12.12 2.49 12.00
N ILE A 233 -11.34 2.22 10.93
CA ILE A 233 -9.95 1.77 11.09
C ILE A 233 -9.09 2.90 11.69
N LYS A 234 -9.26 4.14 11.24
CA LYS A 234 -8.57 5.30 11.83
C LYS A 234 -9.07 5.57 13.25
N ASP A 235 -10.37 5.45 13.49
CA ASP A 235 -10.98 5.73 14.79
C ASP A 235 -10.46 4.77 15.85
N TYR A 236 -10.49 3.45 15.60
CA TYR A 236 -9.95 2.52 16.58
C TYR A 236 -8.42 2.61 16.69
N THR A 237 -7.71 2.97 15.62
CA THR A 237 -6.27 3.22 15.66
C THR A 237 -5.95 4.38 16.60
N ALA A 238 -6.69 5.49 16.49
CA ALA A 238 -6.51 6.65 17.35
C ALA A 238 -6.79 6.34 18.83
N LEU A 239 -7.87 5.61 19.11
CA LEU A 239 -8.19 5.15 20.47
C LEU A 239 -7.09 4.26 21.04
N ALA A 240 -6.61 3.27 20.27
CA ALA A 240 -5.55 2.38 20.67
C ALA A 240 -4.23 3.12 20.94
N PHE A 241 -3.86 4.10 20.09
CA PHE A 241 -2.68 4.93 20.30
C PHE A 241 -2.76 5.79 21.57
N ASN A 242 -3.98 6.16 21.98
CA ASN A 242 -4.25 6.91 23.20
C ASN A 242 -4.46 6.03 24.44
N GLY A 243 -4.35 4.69 24.29
CA GLY A 243 -4.46 3.73 25.39
C GLY A 243 -5.90 3.30 25.72
N ASP A 244 -6.91 3.78 24.98
CA ASP A 244 -8.30 3.31 25.11
C ASP A 244 -8.50 2.02 24.30
N ILE A 245 -8.05 0.92 24.87
CA ILE A 245 -8.07 -0.40 24.22
C ILE A 245 -9.51 -0.94 24.11
N GLU A 246 -10.34 -0.73 25.13
CA GLU A 246 -11.73 -1.19 25.13
C GLU A 246 -12.57 -0.45 24.07
N GLY A 247 -12.40 0.87 23.97
CA GLY A 247 -13.03 1.67 22.92
C GLY A 247 -12.57 1.27 21.52
N ALA A 248 -11.26 1.05 21.35
CA ALA A 248 -10.69 0.57 20.09
C ALA A 248 -11.26 -0.80 19.70
N LYS A 249 -11.32 -1.73 20.65
CA LYS A 249 -11.86 -3.07 20.41
C LYS A 249 -13.35 -3.02 20.04
N ALA A 250 -14.14 -2.21 20.72
CA ALA A 250 -15.56 -2.06 20.43
C ALA A 250 -15.82 -1.63 18.99
N ILE A 251 -14.99 -0.73 18.42
CA ILE A 251 -15.08 -0.33 17.01
C ILE A 251 -14.58 -1.45 16.10
N ALA A 252 -13.40 -2.02 16.39
CA ALA A 252 -12.81 -3.06 15.55
C ALA A 252 -13.73 -4.30 15.41
N ASP A 253 -14.44 -4.67 16.46
CA ASP A 253 -15.39 -5.80 16.46
C ASP A 253 -16.61 -5.53 15.53
N THR A 254 -16.91 -4.30 15.14
CA THR A 254 -17.98 -4.00 14.19
C THR A 254 -17.62 -4.30 12.73
N LEU A 255 -16.36 -4.59 12.43
CA LEU A 255 -15.86 -4.71 11.05
C LEU A 255 -15.89 -6.15 10.51
N ASP A 256 -16.41 -7.11 11.24
CA ASP A 256 -16.34 -8.52 10.85
C ASP A 256 -17.06 -8.80 9.52
N ALA A 257 -18.20 -8.17 9.27
CA ALA A 257 -18.91 -8.32 8.00
C ALA A 257 -18.10 -7.82 6.79
N GLN A 258 -17.41 -6.68 6.94
CA GLN A 258 -16.52 -6.13 5.91
C GLN A 258 -15.29 -7.03 5.70
N ARG A 259 -14.70 -7.54 6.78
CA ARG A 259 -13.57 -8.46 6.75
C ARG A 259 -13.93 -9.77 6.04
N ASP A 260 -15.12 -10.32 6.29
CA ASP A 260 -15.60 -11.54 5.64
C ASP A 260 -15.81 -11.33 4.13
N LEU A 261 -16.30 -10.16 3.73
CA LEU A 261 -16.39 -9.82 2.29
C LEU A 261 -15.00 -9.63 1.66
N MET A 262 -14.06 -9.02 2.36
CA MET A 262 -12.67 -8.95 1.88
C MET A 262 -12.05 -10.34 1.72
N ASP A 263 -12.33 -11.27 2.64
CA ASP A 263 -11.88 -12.65 2.51
C ASP A 263 -12.52 -13.30 1.28
N LYS A 264 -13.84 -13.19 1.10
CA LYS A 264 -14.57 -13.76 -0.05
C LYS A 264 -14.04 -13.23 -1.38
N TRP A 265 -13.93 -11.91 -1.53
CA TRP A 265 -13.71 -11.27 -2.81
C TRP A 265 -12.25 -10.95 -3.14
N LEU A 266 -11.38 -10.86 -2.13
CA LEU A 266 -9.99 -10.45 -2.31
C LEU A 266 -9.00 -11.51 -1.81
N HIS A 267 -9.08 -11.95 -0.55
CA HIS A 267 -8.05 -12.78 0.04
C HIS A 267 -8.11 -14.24 -0.44
N HIS A 268 -9.30 -14.85 -0.49
CA HIS A 268 -9.46 -16.23 -0.96
C HIS A 268 -9.12 -16.39 -2.45
N PRO A 269 -9.61 -15.51 -3.38
CA PRO A 269 -9.19 -15.56 -4.77
C PRO A 269 -7.68 -15.41 -4.94
N TRP A 270 -7.07 -14.48 -4.20
CA TRP A 270 -5.63 -14.32 -4.18
C TRP A 270 -4.90 -15.57 -3.66
N GLY A 271 -5.32 -16.11 -2.53
CA GLY A 271 -4.75 -17.33 -1.96
C GLY A 271 -4.77 -18.51 -2.93
N ALA A 272 -5.87 -18.67 -3.69
CA ALA A 272 -6.07 -19.74 -4.66
C ALA A 272 -5.26 -19.58 -5.94
N SER A 273 -5.27 -18.38 -6.54
CA SER A 273 -4.65 -18.13 -7.86
C SER A 273 -3.24 -17.57 -7.81
N LYS A 274 -2.80 -17.05 -6.66
CA LYS A 274 -1.58 -16.23 -6.50
C LYS A 274 -1.59 -14.96 -7.35
N LEU A 275 -2.75 -14.61 -7.91
CA LEU A 275 -2.97 -13.41 -8.70
C LEU A 275 -3.81 -12.44 -7.89
N MET A 276 -3.37 -11.19 -7.81
CA MET A 276 -4.11 -10.16 -7.11
C MET A 276 -5.46 -9.90 -7.81
N PRO A 277 -6.61 -9.97 -7.10
CA PRO A 277 -7.93 -9.81 -7.67
C PRO A 277 -8.28 -8.32 -7.88
N ILE A 278 -7.49 -7.63 -8.72
CA ILE A 278 -7.63 -6.19 -8.95
C ILE A 278 -8.96 -5.85 -9.60
N ALA A 279 -9.49 -6.71 -10.48
CA ALA A 279 -10.81 -6.50 -11.08
C ALA A 279 -11.90 -6.41 -10.00
N ASN A 280 -11.86 -7.30 -8.99
CA ASN A 280 -12.81 -7.29 -7.89
C ASN A 280 -12.66 -6.01 -7.03
N LEU A 281 -11.40 -5.63 -6.78
CA LEU A 281 -11.11 -4.39 -6.06
C LEU A 281 -11.65 -3.16 -6.80
N LYS A 282 -11.44 -3.08 -8.11
CA LYS A 282 -11.93 -1.95 -8.93
C LYS A 282 -13.46 -1.85 -8.91
N VAL A 283 -14.16 -2.98 -9.05
CA VAL A 283 -15.63 -3.01 -8.94
C VAL A 283 -16.09 -2.56 -7.55
N TRP A 284 -15.41 -2.96 -6.48
CA TRP A 284 -15.73 -2.52 -5.13
C TRP A 284 -15.50 -1.02 -4.96
N THR A 285 -14.36 -0.49 -5.40
CA THR A 285 -14.06 0.95 -5.29
C THR A 285 -15.00 1.80 -6.13
N GLU A 286 -15.37 1.34 -7.33
CA GLU A 286 -16.37 1.98 -8.19
C GLU A 286 -17.74 2.07 -7.49
N ALA A 287 -18.16 1.00 -6.81
CA ALA A 287 -19.41 0.97 -6.04
C ALA A 287 -19.42 2.01 -4.89
N LEU A 288 -18.25 2.39 -4.37
CA LEU A 288 -18.08 3.44 -3.37
C LEU A 288 -17.90 4.85 -3.97
N GLY A 289 -17.99 4.99 -5.29
CA GLY A 289 -17.94 6.28 -5.99
C GLY A 289 -16.55 6.73 -6.46
N MET A 290 -15.56 5.84 -6.39
CA MET A 290 -14.22 6.11 -6.92
C MET A 290 -14.15 5.79 -8.42
N ALA A 291 -13.29 6.49 -9.17
CA ALA A 291 -12.94 6.11 -10.52
C ALA A 291 -12.15 4.80 -10.49
N ALA A 292 -12.47 3.85 -11.37
CA ALA A 292 -11.84 2.53 -11.41
C ALA A 292 -11.57 2.05 -12.84
N GLY A 293 -12.62 1.75 -13.63
CA GLY A 293 -12.51 1.25 -15.00
C GLY A 293 -12.00 -0.19 -15.10
N PRO A 294 -11.59 -0.63 -16.30
CA PRO A 294 -11.13 -1.99 -16.53
C PRO A 294 -9.78 -2.28 -15.89
N VAL A 295 -9.41 -3.57 -15.83
CA VAL A 295 -8.02 -4.01 -15.60
C VAL A 295 -7.31 -4.23 -16.93
N ARG A 296 -5.99 -4.10 -16.98
CA ARG A 296 -5.19 -4.39 -18.16
C ARG A 296 -4.77 -5.87 -18.21
N ALA A 297 -4.57 -6.40 -19.40
CA ALA A 297 -3.96 -7.72 -19.57
C ALA A 297 -2.61 -7.81 -18.83
N PRO A 298 -2.26 -8.95 -18.22
CA PRO A 298 -2.93 -10.26 -18.32
C PRO A 298 -4.10 -10.49 -17.34
N LEU A 299 -4.52 -9.46 -16.61
CA LEU A 299 -5.68 -9.59 -15.71
C LEU A 299 -6.97 -9.76 -16.50
N THR A 300 -7.91 -10.50 -15.92
CA THR A 300 -9.23 -10.74 -16.50
C THR A 300 -10.26 -9.84 -15.82
N GLN A 301 -11.16 -9.26 -16.62
CA GLN A 301 -12.29 -8.50 -16.13
C GLN A 301 -13.20 -9.39 -15.27
N MET A 302 -13.86 -8.80 -14.28
CA MET A 302 -14.94 -9.44 -13.56
C MET A 302 -16.16 -9.57 -14.50
N ASP A 303 -16.80 -10.73 -14.53
CA ASP A 303 -18.04 -10.90 -15.30
C ASP A 303 -19.25 -10.23 -14.62
N ASP A 304 -20.33 -10.04 -15.38
CA ASP A 304 -21.51 -9.31 -14.90
C ASP A 304 -22.19 -10.02 -13.72
N ALA A 305 -22.24 -11.35 -13.73
CA ALA A 305 -22.88 -12.12 -12.65
C ALA A 305 -22.11 -11.97 -11.32
N ALA A 306 -20.78 -12.03 -11.37
CA ALA A 306 -19.92 -11.82 -10.21
C ALA A 306 -19.98 -10.35 -9.73
N ARG A 307 -20.06 -9.39 -10.68
CA ARG A 307 -20.25 -7.96 -10.35
C ARG A 307 -21.56 -7.73 -9.60
N ASP A 308 -22.66 -8.30 -10.08
CA ASP A 308 -23.98 -8.18 -9.44
C ASP A 308 -23.99 -8.83 -8.05
N GLU A 309 -23.32 -9.99 -7.90
CA GLU A 309 -23.17 -10.65 -6.61
C GLU A 309 -22.38 -9.77 -5.63
N LEU A 310 -21.24 -9.22 -6.04
CA LEU A 310 -20.43 -8.31 -5.20
C LEU A 310 -21.26 -7.09 -4.78
N HIS A 311 -21.98 -6.45 -5.72
CA HIS A 311 -22.84 -5.31 -5.39
C HIS A 311 -23.97 -5.70 -4.43
N GLY A 312 -24.51 -6.92 -4.55
CA GLY A 312 -25.49 -7.48 -3.61
C GLY A 312 -24.91 -7.64 -2.21
N ASP A 313 -23.74 -8.22 -2.11
CA ASP A 313 -23.02 -8.42 -0.84
C ASP A 313 -22.72 -7.08 -0.15
N LEU A 314 -22.23 -6.09 -0.90
CA LEU A 314 -21.93 -4.75 -0.35
C LEU A 314 -23.17 -4.04 0.19
N ARG A 315 -24.34 -4.16 -0.51
CA ARG A 315 -25.61 -3.63 -0.02
C ARG A 315 -26.07 -4.32 1.26
N ASN A 316 -25.91 -5.64 1.33
CA ASN A 316 -26.35 -6.45 2.47
C ASN A 316 -25.64 -6.07 3.77
N ILE A 317 -24.38 -5.62 3.71
CA ILE A 317 -23.65 -5.11 4.89
C ILE A 317 -23.83 -3.60 5.11
N GLY A 318 -24.68 -2.93 4.32
CA GLY A 318 -25.06 -1.52 4.53
C GLY A 318 -24.02 -0.50 4.08
N LEU A 319 -23.09 -0.84 3.16
CA LEU A 319 -22.19 0.16 2.59
C LEU A 319 -22.96 1.18 1.73
N PRO A 320 -22.58 2.47 1.78
CA PRO A 320 -23.25 3.54 1.03
C PRO A 320 -22.81 3.51 -0.44
N LEU A 321 -23.47 2.69 -1.25
CA LEU A 321 -23.12 2.55 -2.66
C LEU A 321 -23.60 3.77 -3.47
N THR A 322 -22.71 4.28 -4.32
CA THR A 322 -22.95 5.37 -5.27
C THR A 322 -23.19 4.87 -6.69
N LEU A 323 -23.66 3.62 -6.84
CA LEU A 323 -23.90 3.01 -8.14
C LEU A 323 -24.79 3.91 -9.01
N GLN A 324 -24.23 4.49 -10.08
CA GLN A 324 -25.03 5.08 -11.13
C GLN A 324 -25.83 3.92 -11.76
N ARG A 325 -27.16 4.07 -11.78
CA ARG A 325 -27.99 3.17 -12.59
C ARG A 325 -27.60 3.39 -14.04
N ALA A 326 -27.07 2.35 -14.67
CA ALA A 326 -26.81 2.31 -16.10
C ALA A 326 -28.11 2.53 -16.90
#